data_9230121a26454bbdb50439f71dc67e52
#
_entry.id   9230121a26454bbdb50439f71dc67e52
#
_cell.length_a   1.000
_cell.length_b   1.000
_cell.length_c   1.000
_cell.angle_alpha   90.00
_cell.angle_beta   90.00
_cell.angle_gamma   90.00
#
_symmetry.space_group_name_H-M   'P 1'
#
loop_
_entity.id
_entity.type
_entity.pdbx_description
1 polymer ?
#
loop_
_entity_poly.entity_id
_entity_poly.type
_entity_poly.pdbx_seq_one_letter_code
_entity_poly.pdbx_strand_id
1 'polypeptide(L)'
;MNLNNLQAFAHSLIENNRAECDFVEYKKSYKQEDKILKTICAYANNFMNRDYGYLFIGIEEQDDKASGVKAIPIRPITGLLERELEVAENHIKSLFKYIQPTPTCHFISDQIDGKWYFIVVVEPSNRLTEVTDKGAHKTKLSKGGRYIRVNRDTVLPNTRQEYELLRKFAGYSFCDDFHATATLDDLNYEYMKEYLVKTNAAQDLRKLPKEEMAKMLKLIGEEESNKDKIKNFALLMFADRPEDYIPGAHIEIITESRDGTSRMSAEKFEGPIWIQAQQVRNYFKDRIEHSYTIRESGNIYHRIVKNWPDIAWNEFSTNMILHKNYDNPNYGGIYVYSDHISFANHNRPLPPVSIKDLNEKTIFDIRAYLNPQIKDMFYKLHLIESYGSGIRRAKTALKENGNDAPMFLPDNETDDYTQVIMYINKEYKEYEDLDNKPIQNETIKLPKNQQIVYDTILNNPGLRIPALSKLCGLKEKSIDNAILKLKKQDLIKYIGTSKNGGYYLKSRD
;
A
#
# COMPACT_ATOMS: atom_id res chain seq x y z
N MET A 1 -19.11 -3.58 21.97
CA MET A 1 -17.97 -4.01 22.81
C MET A 1 -18.41 -4.03 24.26
N ASN A 2 -17.90 -4.96 25.12
CA ASN A 2 -18.30 -4.99 26.53
C ASN A 2 -17.58 -3.87 27.29
N LEU A 3 -18.27 -3.19 28.23
CA LEU A 3 -17.71 -2.11 29.07
C LEU A 3 -16.42 -2.50 29.77
N ASN A 4 -16.31 -3.75 30.22
CA ASN A 4 -15.09 -4.27 30.86
C ASN A 4 -13.87 -4.24 29.92
N ASN A 5 -14.08 -4.48 28.62
CA ASN A 5 -12.99 -4.43 27.64
C ASN A 5 -12.55 -2.99 27.37
N LEU A 6 -13.50 -2.04 27.35
CA LEU A 6 -13.20 -0.62 27.21
C LEU A 6 -12.42 -0.11 28.42
N GLN A 7 -12.81 -0.50 29.65
CA GLN A 7 -12.11 -0.16 30.88
C GLN A 7 -10.68 -0.70 30.89
N ALA A 8 -10.51 -2.02 30.61
CA ALA A 8 -9.20 -2.66 30.59
C ALA A 8 -8.27 -2.02 29.54
N PHE A 9 -8.80 -1.72 28.35
CA PHE A 9 -8.02 -1.02 27.33
C PHE A 9 -7.63 0.39 27.76
N ALA A 10 -8.57 1.19 28.29
CA ALA A 10 -8.31 2.53 28.79
C ALA A 10 -7.27 2.53 29.93
N HIS A 11 -7.38 1.58 30.86
CA HIS A 11 -6.40 1.40 31.94
C HIS A 11 -4.99 1.17 31.39
N SER A 12 -4.88 0.26 30.39
CA SER A 12 -3.59 -0.05 29.74
C SER A 12 -2.94 1.14 29.04
N LEU A 13 -3.72 2.12 28.56
CA LEU A 13 -3.19 3.34 27.96
C LEU A 13 -2.39 4.18 28.99
N ILE A 14 -2.89 4.26 30.23
CA ILE A 14 -2.19 4.98 31.30
C ILE A 14 -0.97 4.18 31.78
N GLU A 15 -1.11 2.87 31.97
CA GLU A 15 0.00 2.00 32.40
C GLU A 15 1.19 2.06 31.43
N ASN A 16 0.92 2.09 30.15
CA ASN A 16 1.92 2.16 29.09
C ASN A 16 2.38 3.60 28.79
N ASN A 17 2.03 4.60 29.62
CA ASN A 17 2.36 6.01 29.42
C ASN A 17 2.01 6.51 28.01
N ARG A 18 0.83 6.12 27.49
CA ARG A 18 0.40 6.53 26.14
C ARG A 18 0.31 8.05 26.06
N ALA A 19 1.04 8.65 25.12
CA ALA A 19 0.95 10.09 24.86
C ALA A 19 -0.43 10.47 24.30
N GLU A 20 -0.85 11.73 24.52
CA GLU A 20 -2.01 12.28 23.83
C GLU A 20 -1.89 12.11 22.31
N CYS A 21 -2.99 11.75 21.68
CA CYS A 21 -3.06 11.56 20.25
C CYS A 21 -4.49 11.82 19.74
N ASP A 22 -4.79 11.40 18.54
CA ASP A 22 -6.08 11.62 17.89
C ASP A 22 -7.26 10.89 18.57
N PHE A 23 -6.99 9.93 19.47
CA PHE A 23 -8.03 9.22 20.23
C PHE A 23 -7.79 9.19 21.76
N VAL A 24 -6.73 9.83 22.27
CA VAL A 24 -6.41 9.90 23.71
C VAL A 24 -6.19 11.36 24.12
N GLU A 25 -6.87 11.79 25.18
CA GLU A 25 -6.73 13.11 25.77
C GLU A 25 -6.75 13.03 27.30
N TYR A 26 -5.90 13.78 27.98
CA TYR A 26 -5.84 13.89 29.43
C TYR A 26 -6.27 15.27 29.90
N LYS A 27 -7.08 15.32 30.94
CA LYS A 27 -7.51 16.57 31.59
C LYS A 27 -7.41 16.44 33.09
N LYS A 28 -6.71 17.38 33.71
CA LYS A 28 -6.55 17.43 35.15
C LYS A 28 -7.90 17.57 35.89
N SER A 29 -8.88 18.23 35.28
CA SER A 29 -10.14 18.58 35.94
C SER A 29 -11.32 18.59 34.97
N TYR A 30 -12.47 18.10 35.44
CA TYR A 30 -13.75 18.18 34.72
C TYR A 30 -14.29 19.64 34.57
N LYS A 31 -13.68 20.61 35.23
CA LYS A 31 -14.03 22.05 35.14
C LYS A 31 -13.49 22.72 33.86
N GLN A 32 -12.71 22.02 33.03
CA GLN A 32 -12.22 22.51 31.74
C GLN A 32 -13.27 22.36 30.62
N GLU A 33 -14.48 22.90 30.86
CA GLU A 33 -15.69 22.70 30.08
C GLU A 33 -15.51 22.86 28.57
N ASP A 34 -14.88 23.98 28.14
CA ASP A 34 -14.66 24.28 26.72
C ASP A 34 -13.81 23.21 26.02
N LYS A 35 -12.70 22.83 26.65
CA LYS A 35 -11.80 21.83 26.10
C LYS A 35 -12.48 20.45 26.04
N ILE A 36 -13.17 20.06 27.10
CA ILE A 36 -13.90 18.80 27.20
C ILE A 36 -14.97 18.71 26.10
N LEU A 37 -15.77 19.79 25.95
CA LEU A 37 -16.85 19.84 24.98
C LEU A 37 -16.35 19.69 23.53
N LYS A 38 -15.30 20.43 23.19
CA LYS A 38 -14.65 20.38 21.88
C LYS A 38 -14.03 19.01 21.59
N THR A 39 -13.36 18.42 22.59
CA THR A 39 -12.76 17.09 22.44
C THR A 39 -13.83 16.01 22.23
N ILE A 40 -14.93 16.04 22.98
CA ILE A 40 -16.04 15.11 22.79
C ILE A 40 -16.66 15.25 21.38
N CYS A 41 -16.90 16.50 20.94
CA CYS A 41 -17.36 16.76 19.57
C CYS A 41 -16.38 16.20 18.51
N ALA A 42 -15.09 16.44 18.70
CA ALA A 42 -14.06 15.98 17.77
C ALA A 42 -13.95 14.45 17.72
N TYR A 43 -14.08 13.79 18.85
CA TYR A 43 -14.12 12.31 18.91
C TYR A 43 -15.39 11.76 18.28
N ALA A 44 -16.56 12.38 18.48
CA ALA A 44 -17.79 11.99 17.82
C ALA A 44 -17.70 12.15 16.28
N ASN A 45 -17.09 13.23 15.80
CA ASN A 45 -16.82 13.43 14.36
C ASN A 45 -15.79 12.43 13.80
N ASN A 46 -14.92 11.89 14.66
CA ASN A 46 -14.01 10.80 14.36
C ASN A 46 -13.29 10.96 13.00
N PHE A 47 -12.71 12.14 12.77
CA PHE A 47 -12.06 12.49 11.51
C PHE A 47 -10.96 11.48 11.11
N MET A 48 -10.21 10.96 12.09
CA MET A 48 -9.13 10.00 11.91
C MET A 48 -9.59 8.52 11.90
N ASN A 49 -10.90 8.25 11.87
CA ASN A 49 -11.49 6.90 11.76
C ASN A 49 -11.04 5.92 12.85
N ARG A 50 -11.12 6.33 14.12
CA ARG A 50 -10.84 5.48 15.28
C ARG A 50 -12.08 4.74 15.76
N ASP A 51 -11.88 3.62 16.47
CA ASP A 51 -12.99 2.88 17.07
C ASP A 51 -13.68 3.69 18.19
N TYR A 52 -12.89 4.37 19.03
CA TYR A 52 -13.35 5.18 20.15
C TYR A 52 -12.38 6.34 20.43
N GLY A 53 -12.90 7.42 21.02
CA GLY A 53 -12.09 8.45 21.65
C GLY A 53 -12.10 8.28 23.16
N TYR A 54 -10.94 8.42 23.82
CA TYR A 54 -10.77 8.27 25.28
C TYR A 54 -10.36 9.60 25.89
N LEU A 55 -11.25 10.20 26.66
CA LEU A 55 -10.98 11.42 27.42
C LEU A 55 -10.87 11.08 28.90
N PHE A 56 -9.68 11.22 29.45
CA PHE A 56 -9.35 10.95 30.85
C PHE A 56 -9.46 12.22 31.67
N ILE A 57 -10.17 12.17 32.81
CA ILE A 57 -10.35 13.25 33.75
C ILE A 57 -9.71 12.89 35.10
N GLY A 58 -8.96 13.80 35.67
CA GLY A 58 -8.16 13.58 36.87
C GLY A 58 -6.70 13.24 36.59
N ILE A 59 -6.29 13.32 35.31
CA ILE A 59 -4.92 13.05 34.88
C ILE A 59 -4.32 14.30 34.25
N GLU A 60 -3.14 14.67 34.69
CA GLU A 60 -2.33 15.76 34.11
C GLU A 60 -1.27 15.20 33.19
N GLU A 61 -0.98 15.90 32.12
CA GLU A 61 0.03 15.56 31.13
C GLU A 61 1.35 16.31 31.32
N GLN A 62 2.45 15.73 30.86
CA GLN A 62 3.75 16.40 30.82
C GLN A 62 4.54 15.97 29.59
N ASP A 63 5.51 16.77 29.18
CA ASP A 63 6.48 16.39 28.18
C ASP A 63 7.61 15.56 28.82
N ASP A 64 7.90 14.40 28.26
CA ASP A 64 9.07 13.60 28.69
C ASP A 64 10.32 14.12 28.00
N LYS A 65 11.15 14.80 28.80
CA LYS A 65 12.42 15.39 28.32
C LYS A 65 13.46 14.34 27.93
N ALA A 66 13.36 13.12 28.45
CA ALA A 66 14.34 12.06 28.19
C ALA A 66 14.11 11.38 26.82
N SER A 67 12.84 11.08 26.50
CA SER A 67 12.48 10.46 25.21
C SER A 67 12.06 11.47 24.14
N GLY A 68 11.80 12.74 24.51
CA GLY A 68 11.25 13.76 23.62
C GLY A 68 9.74 13.58 23.32
N VAL A 69 9.09 12.59 23.93
CA VAL A 69 7.65 12.33 23.77
C VAL A 69 6.88 13.39 24.55
N LYS A 70 5.88 14.00 23.90
CA LYS A 70 5.07 15.08 24.50
C LYS A 70 3.74 14.56 25.02
N ALA A 71 3.22 15.23 26.06
CA ALA A 71 1.88 15.00 26.61
C ALA A 71 1.64 13.53 27.04
N ILE A 72 2.57 12.97 27.81
CA ILE A 72 2.38 11.70 28.52
C ILE A 72 1.69 11.92 29.86
N PRO A 73 0.94 10.93 30.41
CA PRO A 73 0.31 11.08 31.72
C PRO A 73 1.36 11.19 32.84
N ILE A 74 1.17 12.14 33.75
CA ILE A 74 2.00 12.23 34.96
C ILE A 74 1.66 11.09 35.90
N ARG A 75 2.67 10.37 36.39
CA ARG A 75 2.55 9.29 37.38
C ARG A 75 3.31 9.64 38.68
N PRO A 76 2.77 9.42 39.89
CA PRO A 76 1.38 9.02 40.15
C PRO A 76 0.38 10.10 39.70
N ILE A 77 -0.80 9.67 39.22
CA ILE A 77 -1.81 10.60 38.67
C ILE A 77 -2.25 11.65 39.68
N THR A 78 -2.77 12.78 39.19
CA THR A 78 -3.37 13.83 40.06
C THR A 78 -4.54 13.26 40.86
N GLY A 79 -5.44 12.54 40.16
CA GLY A 79 -6.60 11.88 40.72
C GLY A 79 -7.77 12.81 41.04
N LEU A 80 -8.92 12.18 41.30
CA LEU A 80 -10.15 12.78 41.83
C LEU A 80 -10.47 12.17 43.17
N LEU A 81 -11.25 12.87 44.00
CA LEU A 81 -11.83 12.27 45.19
C LEU A 81 -13.02 11.36 44.75
N GLU A 82 -13.24 10.26 45.43
CA GLU A 82 -14.35 9.31 45.10
C GLU A 82 -15.71 10.02 45.01
N ARG A 83 -15.99 10.95 45.96
CA ARG A 83 -17.20 11.78 45.96
C ARG A 83 -17.30 12.75 44.76
N GLU A 84 -16.23 13.01 44.04
CA GLU A 84 -16.23 13.87 42.87
C GLU A 84 -16.57 13.12 41.58
N LEU A 85 -16.55 11.77 41.55
CA LEU A 85 -16.79 10.96 40.34
C LEU A 85 -18.20 11.19 39.80
N GLU A 86 -19.24 11.06 40.65
CA GLU A 86 -20.62 11.32 40.25
C GLU A 86 -20.85 12.78 39.85
N VAL A 87 -20.22 13.73 40.57
CA VAL A 87 -20.28 15.15 40.26
C VAL A 87 -19.67 15.44 38.90
N ALA A 88 -18.52 14.84 38.60
CA ALA A 88 -17.84 14.98 37.33
C ALA A 88 -18.68 14.41 36.17
N GLU A 89 -19.27 13.22 36.34
CA GLU A 89 -20.15 12.57 35.35
C GLU A 89 -21.37 13.47 35.05
N ASN A 90 -22.08 13.87 36.09
CA ASN A 90 -23.28 14.72 35.95
C ASN A 90 -22.95 16.06 35.32
N HIS A 91 -21.81 16.65 35.69
CA HIS A 91 -21.33 17.89 35.12
C HIS A 91 -21.08 17.72 33.59
N ILE A 92 -20.32 16.72 33.18
CA ILE A 92 -20.02 16.47 31.77
C ILE A 92 -21.30 16.17 30.99
N LYS A 93 -22.21 15.33 31.52
CA LYS A 93 -23.52 15.07 30.88
C LYS A 93 -24.30 16.37 30.68
N SER A 94 -24.23 17.31 31.60
CA SER A 94 -24.91 18.62 31.47
C SER A 94 -24.39 19.47 30.31
N LEU A 95 -23.15 19.21 29.83
CA LEU A 95 -22.56 19.91 28.68
C LEU A 95 -23.09 19.39 27.34
N PHE A 96 -23.66 18.18 27.29
CA PHE A 96 -24.13 17.56 26.04
C PHE A 96 -25.25 18.33 25.36
N LYS A 97 -26.00 19.17 26.10
CA LYS A 97 -26.99 20.09 25.50
C LYS A 97 -26.38 21.09 24.51
N TYR A 98 -25.06 21.25 24.52
CA TYR A 98 -24.32 22.13 23.63
C TYR A 98 -23.67 21.40 22.45
N ILE A 99 -23.88 20.08 22.34
CA ILE A 99 -23.40 19.28 21.19
C ILE A 99 -24.61 18.71 20.46
N GLN A 100 -24.68 18.91 19.16
CA GLN A 100 -25.77 18.41 18.31
C GLN A 100 -25.22 17.69 17.08
N PRO A 101 -25.69 16.45 16.80
CA PRO A 101 -26.50 15.59 17.68
C PRO A 101 -25.74 15.20 18.95
N THR A 102 -26.47 14.85 20.02
CA THR A 102 -25.85 14.37 21.25
C THR A 102 -25.03 13.10 20.97
N PRO A 103 -23.73 13.08 21.29
CA PRO A 103 -22.87 11.92 21.06
C PRO A 103 -23.19 10.77 22.02
N THR A 104 -22.94 9.53 21.57
CA THR A 104 -22.97 8.35 22.43
C THR A 104 -21.67 8.26 23.22
N CYS A 105 -21.78 8.25 24.54
CA CYS A 105 -20.63 8.18 25.43
C CYS A 105 -20.83 7.14 26.53
N HIS A 106 -19.76 6.42 26.87
CA HIS A 106 -19.67 5.55 28.04
C HIS A 106 -18.86 6.24 29.13
N PHE A 107 -19.34 6.15 30.35
CA PHE A 107 -18.71 6.77 31.53
C PHE A 107 -18.17 5.66 32.42
N ILE A 108 -16.87 5.70 32.69
CA ILE A 108 -16.16 4.65 33.43
C ILE A 108 -15.33 5.33 34.52
N SER A 109 -15.47 4.84 35.76
CA SER A 109 -14.59 5.23 36.87
C SER A 109 -13.62 4.07 37.15
N ASP A 110 -12.35 4.40 37.37
CA ASP A 110 -11.32 3.42 37.64
C ASP A 110 -10.24 3.99 38.56
N GLN A 111 -9.34 3.15 39.06
CA GLN A 111 -8.25 3.53 39.95
C GLN A 111 -6.90 3.12 39.40
N ILE A 112 -5.91 4.00 39.54
CA ILE A 112 -4.51 3.70 39.32
C ILE A 112 -3.67 4.50 40.36
N ASP A 113 -2.54 3.95 40.79
CA ASP A 113 -1.69 4.56 41.83
C ASP A 113 -2.45 4.87 43.13
N GLY A 114 -3.52 4.13 43.43
CA GLY A 114 -4.38 4.38 44.60
C GLY A 114 -5.27 5.61 44.52
N LYS A 115 -5.42 6.20 43.33
CA LYS A 115 -6.23 7.38 43.04
C LYS A 115 -7.29 7.13 42.02
N TRP A 116 -8.46 7.73 42.19
CA TRP A 116 -9.56 7.66 41.25
C TRP A 116 -9.33 8.56 40.04
N TYR A 117 -9.77 8.10 38.89
CA TYR A 117 -9.93 8.87 37.66
C TYR A 117 -11.22 8.50 36.96
N PHE A 118 -11.63 9.32 36.00
CA PHE A 118 -12.88 9.19 35.28
C PHE A 118 -12.62 9.21 33.79
N ILE A 119 -13.27 8.33 33.04
CA ILE A 119 -13.07 8.20 31.61
C ILE A 119 -14.39 8.47 30.88
N VAL A 120 -14.34 9.32 29.87
CA VAL A 120 -15.41 9.45 28.87
C VAL A 120 -14.96 8.78 27.61
N VAL A 121 -15.55 7.62 27.29
CA VAL A 121 -15.32 6.91 26.04
C VAL A 121 -16.39 7.35 25.05
N VAL A 122 -15.98 8.00 23.96
CA VAL A 122 -16.86 8.58 22.95
C VAL A 122 -16.93 7.66 21.73
N GLU A 123 -18.14 7.24 21.35
CA GLU A 123 -18.36 6.50 20.13
C GLU A 123 -18.34 7.42 18.90
N PRO A 124 -17.84 6.94 17.74
CA PRO A 124 -18.03 7.60 16.47
C PRO A 124 -19.52 7.87 16.21
N SER A 125 -19.87 9.09 15.88
CA SER A 125 -21.25 9.42 15.48
C SER A 125 -21.51 8.96 14.04
N ASN A 126 -22.74 8.57 13.75
CA ASN A 126 -23.23 8.35 12.39
C ASN A 126 -23.76 9.63 11.73
N ARG A 127 -23.73 10.75 12.43
CA ARG A 127 -24.13 12.07 11.96
C ARG A 127 -23.09 13.10 12.31
N LEU A 128 -22.91 14.09 11.44
CA LEU A 128 -22.01 15.21 11.68
C LEU A 128 -22.38 15.94 12.95
N THR A 129 -21.44 16.08 13.85
CA THR A 129 -21.61 16.63 15.21
C THR A 129 -20.98 18.01 15.30
N GLU A 130 -21.68 18.95 15.93
CA GLU A 130 -21.17 20.31 16.13
C GLU A 130 -21.45 20.83 17.54
N VAL A 131 -20.57 21.71 18.03
CA VAL A 131 -20.79 22.52 19.22
C VAL A 131 -21.64 23.73 18.83
N THR A 132 -22.76 23.95 19.51
CA THR A 132 -23.70 25.02 19.18
C THR A 132 -23.26 26.37 19.77
N ASP A 133 -23.50 27.49 19.03
CA ASP A 133 -23.16 28.85 19.46
C ASP A 133 -23.88 29.30 20.75
N LYS A 134 -25.05 28.71 21.04
CA LYS A 134 -25.79 29.00 22.28
C LYS A 134 -25.00 28.62 23.56
N GLY A 135 -24.07 27.65 23.42
CA GLY A 135 -23.14 27.29 24.49
C GLY A 135 -22.04 28.33 24.71
N ALA A 136 -21.56 28.94 23.66
CA ALA A 136 -20.47 29.90 23.70
C ALA A 136 -20.78 31.17 24.56
N HIS A 137 -22.04 31.59 24.61
CA HIS A 137 -22.44 32.82 25.33
C HIS A 137 -22.63 32.64 26.84
N LYS A 138 -22.93 31.45 27.35
CA LYS A 138 -23.23 31.21 28.77
C LYS A 138 -22.04 30.74 29.60
N THR A 139 -21.06 30.11 29.00
CA THR A 139 -19.97 29.40 29.69
C THR A 139 -18.58 29.97 29.42
N LYS A 140 -18.43 31.13 28.75
CA LYS A 140 -17.18 31.61 28.16
C LYS A 140 -16.56 30.59 27.16
N LEU A 141 -17.39 29.70 26.59
CA LEU A 141 -16.97 28.79 25.55
C LEU A 141 -16.57 29.59 24.31
N SER A 142 -15.46 29.32 23.77
CA SER A 142 -15.05 29.89 22.50
C SER A 142 -15.92 29.28 21.37
N LYS A 143 -16.04 30.01 20.31
CA LYS A 143 -16.68 29.73 19.02
C LYS A 143 -17.26 28.31 18.85
N GLY A 144 -18.55 28.20 18.56
CA GLY A 144 -19.20 26.95 18.11
C GLY A 144 -18.58 26.42 16.81
N GLY A 145 -18.88 25.18 16.46
CA GLY A 145 -18.43 24.59 15.19
C GLY A 145 -18.20 23.07 15.24
N ARG A 146 -17.79 22.54 14.11
CA ARG A 146 -17.53 21.11 13.86
C ARG A 146 -16.09 20.80 14.18
N TYR A 147 -15.78 20.51 15.43
CA TYR A 147 -14.41 20.19 15.82
C TYR A 147 -13.98 18.83 15.32
N ILE A 148 -12.70 18.72 14.97
CA ILE A 148 -12.02 17.46 14.61
C ILE A 148 -10.76 17.30 15.45
N ARG A 149 -10.32 16.06 15.60
CA ARG A 149 -9.06 15.73 16.25
C ARG A 149 -8.03 15.39 15.18
N VAL A 150 -6.93 16.13 15.17
CA VAL A 150 -5.77 15.87 14.27
C VAL A 150 -4.54 15.78 15.15
N ASN A 151 -3.90 14.64 15.16
CA ASN A 151 -2.87 14.31 16.14
C ASN A 151 -3.40 14.52 17.58
N ARG A 152 -2.74 15.36 18.37
CA ARG A 152 -3.16 15.72 19.75
C ARG A 152 -3.99 17.00 19.83
N ASP A 153 -4.25 17.66 18.71
CA ASP A 153 -4.94 18.95 18.70
C ASP A 153 -6.42 18.82 18.34
N THR A 154 -7.27 19.46 19.13
CA THR A 154 -8.68 19.64 18.82
C THR A 154 -8.86 20.98 18.12
N VAL A 155 -9.19 20.96 16.83
CA VAL A 155 -9.22 22.14 15.97
C VAL A 155 -10.52 22.24 15.17
N LEU A 156 -10.83 23.44 14.69
CA LEU A 156 -11.79 23.61 13.60
C LEU A 156 -11.12 23.14 12.30
N PRO A 157 -11.85 22.39 11.46
CA PRO A 157 -11.30 21.94 10.17
C PRO A 157 -10.99 23.13 9.26
N ASN A 158 -9.90 23.04 8.51
CA ASN A 158 -9.67 23.90 7.37
C ASN A 158 -10.62 23.51 6.22
N THR A 159 -10.66 24.28 5.12
CA THR A 159 -11.57 24.06 3.99
C THR A 159 -11.52 22.62 3.43
N ARG A 160 -10.33 22.06 3.28
CA ARG A 160 -10.14 20.69 2.79
C ARG A 160 -10.65 19.65 3.79
N GLN A 161 -10.27 19.78 5.04
CA GLN A 161 -10.72 18.89 6.13
C GLN A 161 -12.23 18.97 6.35
N GLU A 162 -12.84 20.16 6.20
CA GLU A 162 -14.30 20.31 6.27
C GLU A 162 -14.99 19.58 5.12
N TYR A 163 -14.47 19.68 3.91
CA TYR A 163 -14.97 18.93 2.76
C TYR A 163 -14.89 17.42 2.99
N GLU A 164 -13.76 16.90 3.45
CA GLU A 164 -13.57 15.49 3.77
C GLU A 164 -14.53 15.03 4.89
N LEU A 165 -14.71 15.87 5.91
CA LEU A 165 -15.65 15.60 7.00
C LEU A 165 -17.10 15.51 6.50
N LEU A 166 -17.53 16.45 5.66
CA LEU A 166 -18.86 16.47 5.06
C LEU A 166 -19.10 15.25 4.19
N ARG A 167 -18.13 14.87 3.36
CA ARG A 167 -18.19 13.67 2.52
C ARG A 167 -18.41 12.41 3.35
N LYS A 168 -17.65 12.26 4.44
CA LYS A 168 -17.76 11.13 5.37
C LYS A 168 -19.19 10.94 5.87
N PHE A 169 -19.86 12.01 6.29
CA PHE A 169 -21.21 11.95 6.85
C PHE A 169 -22.33 11.95 5.80
N ALA A 170 -22.08 12.42 4.60
CA ALA A 170 -23.02 12.38 3.49
C ALA A 170 -23.17 10.98 2.88
N GLY A 171 -22.31 10.02 3.27
CA GLY A 171 -22.25 8.70 2.63
C GLY A 171 -21.77 8.78 1.17
N TYR A 172 -21.03 9.84 0.84
CA TYR A 172 -20.56 10.13 -0.51
C TYR A 172 -19.56 9.10 -0.99
N SER A 173 -19.79 8.57 -2.19
CA SER A 173 -18.84 7.74 -2.92
C SER A 173 -18.50 8.40 -4.23
N PHE A 174 -17.23 8.81 -4.41
CA PHE A 174 -16.77 9.40 -5.68
C PHE A 174 -17.14 8.54 -6.88
N CYS A 175 -17.03 7.23 -6.77
CA CYS A 175 -17.34 6.31 -7.86
C CYS A 175 -18.83 6.29 -8.22
N ASP A 176 -19.73 6.52 -7.27
CA ASP A 176 -21.18 6.54 -7.50
C ASP A 176 -21.71 7.95 -7.84
N ASP A 177 -20.88 8.97 -7.71
CA ASP A 177 -21.24 10.34 -8.11
C ASP A 177 -21.14 10.52 -9.64
N PHE A 178 -21.78 11.59 -10.13
CA PHE A 178 -21.89 11.89 -11.55
C PHE A 178 -20.77 12.80 -12.03
N HIS A 179 -20.16 12.44 -13.16
CA HIS A 179 -19.19 13.29 -13.81
C HIS A 179 -19.86 14.56 -14.38
N ALA A 180 -19.20 15.71 -14.21
CA ALA A 180 -19.81 17.00 -14.54
C ALA A 180 -20.14 17.19 -16.04
N THR A 181 -19.30 16.62 -16.92
CA THR A 181 -19.35 16.88 -18.37
C THR A 181 -19.47 15.62 -19.23
N ALA A 182 -19.24 14.43 -18.67
CA ALA A 182 -19.28 13.20 -19.44
C ALA A 182 -20.68 12.81 -19.88
N THR A 183 -20.76 12.23 -21.07
CA THR A 183 -21.98 11.78 -21.75
C THR A 183 -21.93 10.30 -22.06
N LEU A 184 -23.01 9.71 -22.54
CA LEU A 184 -23.04 8.31 -22.93
C LEU A 184 -22.04 7.99 -24.07
N ASP A 185 -21.70 8.97 -24.91
CA ASP A 185 -20.76 8.80 -26.01
C ASP A 185 -19.33 8.53 -25.51
N ASP A 186 -19.01 9.02 -24.32
CA ASP A 186 -17.70 8.81 -23.67
C ASP A 186 -17.47 7.38 -23.14
N LEU A 187 -18.53 6.56 -23.09
CA LEU A 187 -18.41 5.14 -22.78
C LEU A 187 -18.23 4.32 -24.06
N ASN A 188 -17.28 3.41 -24.06
CA ASN A 188 -17.08 2.49 -25.18
C ASN A 188 -18.04 1.30 -25.12
N TYR A 189 -18.89 1.19 -26.12
CA TYR A 189 -19.90 0.14 -26.23
C TYR A 189 -19.28 -1.26 -26.35
N GLU A 190 -18.14 -1.41 -27.02
CA GLU A 190 -17.47 -2.70 -27.17
C GLU A 190 -16.91 -3.19 -25.83
N TYR A 191 -16.39 -2.32 -24.98
CA TYR A 191 -15.97 -2.70 -23.62
C TYR A 191 -17.16 -3.15 -22.75
N MET A 192 -18.31 -2.51 -22.91
CA MET A 192 -19.53 -2.95 -22.20
C MET A 192 -19.97 -4.34 -22.65
N LYS A 193 -19.93 -4.62 -23.97
CA LYS A 193 -20.22 -5.95 -24.51
C LYS A 193 -19.18 -6.99 -24.07
N GLU A 194 -17.89 -6.66 -24.14
CA GLU A 194 -16.82 -7.54 -23.70
C GLU A 194 -16.97 -7.90 -22.21
N TYR A 195 -17.31 -6.93 -21.37
CA TYR A 195 -17.63 -7.16 -19.97
C TYR A 195 -18.77 -8.17 -19.81
N LEU A 196 -19.87 -8.02 -20.54
CA LEU A 196 -20.99 -8.96 -20.50
C LEU A 196 -20.64 -10.36 -21.02
N VAL A 197 -19.74 -10.46 -22.00
CA VAL A 197 -19.21 -11.76 -22.46
C VAL A 197 -18.38 -12.42 -21.37
N LYS A 198 -17.44 -11.67 -20.77
CA LYS A 198 -16.53 -12.18 -19.72
C LYS A 198 -17.28 -12.58 -18.45
N THR A 199 -18.38 -11.92 -18.14
CA THR A 199 -19.22 -12.23 -16.98
C THR A 199 -20.31 -13.28 -17.26
N ASN A 200 -20.28 -13.93 -18.43
CA ASN A 200 -21.24 -14.93 -18.86
C ASN A 200 -22.71 -14.46 -18.83
N ALA A 201 -22.95 -13.17 -19.08
CA ALA A 201 -24.30 -12.63 -19.19
C ALA A 201 -25.08 -13.31 -20.34
N ALA A 202 -26.41 -13.35 -20.24
CA ALA A 202 -27.29 -13.90 -21.27
C ALA A 202 -27.10 -13.21 -22.63
N GLN A 203 -27.30 -13.95 -23.73
CA GLN A 203 -27.00 -13.44 -25.08
C GLN A 203 -27.86 -12.22 -25.48
N ASP A 204 -29.11 -12.18 -25.04
CA ASP A 204 -30.01 -11.05 -25.25
C ASP A 204 -29.48 -9.77 -24.61
N LEU A 205 -28.94 -9.85 -23.41
CA LEU A 205 -28.33 -8.71 -22.72
C LEU A 205 -27.11 -8.13 -23.46
N ARG A 206 -26.36 -8.99 -24.16
CA ARG A 206 -25.18 -8.58 -24.96
C ARG A 206 -25.56 -7.83 -26.25
N LYS A 207 -26.85 -7.88 -26.63
CA LYS A 207 -27.37 -7.25 -27.84
C LYS A 207 -28.18 -5.98 -27.57
N LEU A 208 -28.32 -5.60 -26.31
CA LEU A 208 -28.99 -4.37 -25.92
C LEU A 208 -28.36 -3.14 -26.57
N PRO A 209 -29.14 -2.14 -26.98
CA PRO A 209 -28.61 -0.83 -27.35
C PRO A 209 -27.75 -0.24 -26.23
N LYS A 210 -26.78 0.62 -26.58
CA LYS A 210 -25.83 1.19 -25.65
C LYS A 210 -26.48 1.83 -24.43
N GLU A 211 -27.53 2.61 -24.62
CA GLU A 211 -28.25 3.28 -23.55
C GLU A 211 -28.94 2.28 -22.60
N GLU A 212 -29.64 1.28 -23.15
CA GLU A 212 -30.31 0.25 -22.33
C GLU A 212 -29.29 -0.59 -21.56
N MET A 213 -28.13 -0.90 -22.19
CA MET A 213 -27.03 -1.58 -21.52
C MET A 213 -26.44 -0.75 -20.39
N ALA A 214 -26.29 0.57 -20.60
CA ALA A 214 -25.81 1.49 -19.57
C ALA A 214 -26.77 1.57 -18.38
N LYS A 215 -28.09 1.60 -18.62
CA LYS A 215 -29.13 1.54 -17.57
C LYS A 215 -29.05 0.21 -16.80
N MET A 216 -29.03 -0.92 -17.52
CA MET A 216 -28.94 -2.24 -16.91
C MET A 216 -27.69 -2.40 -16.02
N LEU A 217 -26.56 -1.87 -16.45
CA LEU A 217 -25.31 -1.89 -15.70
C LEU A 217 -25.24 -0.79 -14.63
N LYS A 218 -26.28 0.08 -14.51
CA LYS A 218 -26.36 1.21 -13.57
C LYS A 218 -25.25 2.25 -13.72
N LEU A 219 -24.80 2.47 -14.96
CA LEU A 219 -23.70 3.38 -15.30
C LEU A 219 -24.15 4.84 -15.36
N ILE A 220 -25.46 5.07 -15.51
CA ILE A 220 -26.08 6.39 -15.67
C ILE A 220 -27.17 6.64 -14.62
N GLY A 221 -27.52 7.91 -14.42
CA GLY A 221 -28.60 8.31 -13.54
C GLY A 221 -29.96 7.99 -14.12
N GLU A 222 -30.90 7.60 -13.28
CA GLU A 222 -32.27 7.24 -13.64
C GLU A 222 -33.31 8.25 -13.12
N GLU A 223 -32.94 9.06 -12.12
CA GLU A 223 -33.82 10.07 -11.53
C GLU A 223 -33.87 11.33 -12.39
N GLU A 224 -34.97 12.08 -12.35
CA GLU A 224 -35.18 13.30 -13.15
C GLU A 224 -34.06 14.34 -12.95
N SER A 225 -33.51 14.44 -11.75
CA SER A 225 -32.40 15.37 -11.39
C SER A 225 -31.05 15.03 -11.98
N ASN A 226 -30.82 13.74 -12.29
CA ASN A 226 -29.54 13.21 -12.74
C ASN A 226 -29.68 12.32 -13.97
N LYS A 227 -30.81 12.38 -14.65
CA LYS A 227 -31.14 11.55 -15.81
C LYS A 227 -30.00 11.62 -16.84
N ASP A 228 -29.57 10.46 -17.29
CA ASP A 228 -28.55 10.23 -18.30
C ASP A 228 -27.15 10.78 -17.97
N LYS A 229 -26.92 11.31 -16.76
CA LYS A 229 -25.59 11.68 -16.30
C LYS A 229 -24.74 10.44 -16.04
N ILE A 230 -23.47 10.49 -16.43
CA ILE A 230 -22.54 9.35 -16.31
C ILE A 230 -21.93 9.32 -14.92
N LYS A 231 -21.96 8.16 -14.29
CA LYS A 231 -21.26 7.93 -13.01
C LYS A 231 -19.74 7.79 -13.21
N ASN A 232 -18.95 8.24 -12.24
CA ASN A 232 -17.50 8.17 -12.33
C ASN A 232 -16.97 6.74 -12.47
N PHE A 233 -17.58 5.75 -11.78
CA PHE A 233 -17.16 4.35 -11.97
C PHE A 233 -17.42 3.82 -13.39
N ALA A 234 -18.41 4.35 -14.08
CA ALA A 234 -18.71 3.98 -15.45
C ALA A 234 -17.57 4.39 -16.40
N LEU A 235 -17.01 5.59 -16.20
CA LEU A 235 -15.83 6.05 -16.93
C LEU A 235 -14.60 5.18 -16.62
N LEU A 236 -14.36 4.88 -15.34
CA LEU A 236 -13.27 4.00 -14.92
C LEU A 236 -13.33 2.61 -15.56
N MET A 237 -14.53 2.09 -15.76
CA MET A 237 -14.74 0.76 -16.29
C MET A 237 -14.85 0.70 -17.82
N PHE A 238 -15.36 1.75 -18.47
CA PHE A 238 -15.80 1.65 -19.87
C PHE A 238 -15.42 2.84 -20.77
N ALA A 239 -14.75 3.89 -20.29
CA ALA A 239 -14.17 4.90 -21.17
C ALA A 239 -12.92 4.36 -21.87
N ASP A 240 -12.62 4.81 -23.08
CA ASP A 240 -11.37 4.47 -23.78
C ASP A 240 -10.15 4.99 -23.02
N ARG A 241 -10.27 6.18 -22.46
CA ARG A 241 -9.25 6.87 -21.69
C ARG A 241 -9.86 7.46 -20.40
N PRO A 242 -10.08 6.63 -19.39
CA PRO A 242 -10.64 7.08 -18.11
C PRO A 242 -9.76 8.16 -17.44
N GLU A 243 -8.46 8.16 -17.68
CA GLU A 243 -7.50 9.14 -17.17
C GLU A 243 -7.72 10.56 -17.71
N ASP A 244 -8.40 10.73 -18.82
CA ASP A 244 -8.77 12.05 -19.36
C ASP A 244 -9.90 12.72 -18.54
N TYR A 245 -10.70 11.91 -17.84
CA TYR A 245 -11.80 12.34 -16.95
C TYR A 245 -11.38 12.32 -15.48
N ILE A 246 -10.58 11.33 -15.11
CA ILE A 246 -10.15 11.02 -13.74
C ILE A 246 -8.62 10.84 -13.77
N PRO A 247 -7.85 11.91 -13.55
CA PRO A 247 -6.39 11.92 -13.81
C PRO A 247 -5.59 10.81 -13.15
N GLY A 248 -6.02 10.36 -11.96
CA GLY A 248 -5.38 9.25 -11.25
C GLY A 248 -5.81 7.85 -11.72
N ALA A 249 -6.61 7.70 -12.79
CA ALA A 249 -7.16 6.45 -13.25
C ALA A 249 -6.17 5.58 -14.08
N HIS A 250 -4.89 5.61 -13.73
CA HIS A 250 -3.86 4.79 -14.36
C HIS A 250 -2.93 4.19 -13.32
N ILE A 251 -2.12 3.22 -13.75
CA ILE A 251 -1.09 2.58 -12.94
C ILE A 251 0.26 2.83 -13.60
N GLU A 252 1.29 3.10 -12.81
CA GLU A 252 2.66 3.13 -13.27
C GLU A 252 3.48 2.04 -12.58
N ILE A 253 4.26 1.29 -13.38
CA ILE A 253 5.27 0.36 -12.88
C ILE A 253 6.62 1.01 -13.13
N ILE A 254 7.35 1.30 -12.04
CA ILE A 254 8.65 1.95 -12.06
C ILE A 254 9.68 0.90 -11.65
N THR A 255 10.62 0.59 -12.54
CA THR A 255 11.62 -0.46 -12.31
C THR A 255 13.00 0.16 -12.21
N GLU A 256 13.72 -0.17 -11.14
CA GLU A 256 15.13 0.16 -10.97
C GLU A 256 16.00 -0.70 -11.89
N SER A 257 17.01 -0.08 -12.52
CA SER A 257 17.95 -0.80 -13.38
C SER A 257 18.85 -1.72 -12.53
N ARG A 258 18.99 -2.97 -12.97
CA ARG A 258 19.82 -3.97 -12.30
C ARG A 258 21.32 -3.79 -12.50
N ASP A 259 21.75 -2.80 -13.30
CA ASP A 259 23.17 -2.56 -13.62
C ASP A 259 23.93 -1.73 -12.55
N GLY A 260 23.32 -1.53 -11.38
CA GLY A 260 23.89 -0.72 -10.29
C GLY A 260 23.92 0.79 -10.58
N THR A 261 23.31 1.22 -11.67
CA THR A 261 23.07 2.64 -11.94
C THR A 261 21.74 3.06 -11.37
N SER A 262 21.62 4.28 -10.85
CA SER A 262 20.36 4.81 -10.33
C SER A 262 19.35 5.15 -11.44
N ARG A 263 19.28 4.33 -12.50
CA ARG A 263 18.35 4.52 -13.60
C ARG A 263 17.02 3.86 -13.26
N MET A 264 15.93 4.57 -13.53
CA MET A 264 14.57 4.07 -13.41
C MET A 264 13.93 4.06 -14.79
N SER A 265 13.15 3.02 -15.07
CA SER A 265 12.26 2.96 -16.23
C SER A 265 10.82 2.96 -15.73
N ALA A 266 9.92 3.61 -16.45
CA ALA A 266 8.50 3.64 -16.12
C ALA A 266 7.68 3.09 -17.27
N GLU A 267 6.72 2.22 -16.94
CA GLU A 267 5.70 1.71 -17.85
C GLU A 267 4.34 2.15 -17.33
N LYS A 268 3.54 2.78 -18.19
CA LYS A 268 2.22 3.33 -17.85
C LYS A 268 1.12 2.44 -18.41
N PHE A 269 0.15 2.09 -17.57
CA PHE A 269 -1.03 1.29 -17.93
C PHE A 269 -2.25 2.20 -17.87
N GLU A 270 -2.86 2.43 -19.00
CA GLU A 270 -4.00 3.33 -19.23
C GLU A 270 -5.22 2.54 -19.73
N GLY A 271 -6.37 3.23 -19.86
CA GLY A 271 -7.63 2.64 -20.29
C GLY A 271 -8.46 2.06 -19.14
N PRO A 272 -9.51 1.26 -19.44
CA PRO A 272 -10.39 0.70 -18.41
C PRO A 272 -9.64 -0.04 -17.32
N ILE A 273 -9.96 0.24 -16.05
CA ILE A 273 -9.18 -0.27 -14.90
C ILE A 273 -9.13 -1.80 -14.79
N TRP A 274 -10.14 -2.51 -15.30
CA TRP A 274 -10.12 -3.97 -15.35
C TRP A 274 -9.18 -4.51 -16.43
N ILE A 275 -8.97 -3.76 -17.52
CA ILE A 275 -7.97 -4.06 -18.55
C ILE A 275 -6.58 -3.79 -17.97
N GLN A 276 -6.39 -2.65 -17.28
CA GLN A 276 -5.14 -2.36 -16.58
C GLN A 276 -4.74 -3.48 -15.62
N ALA A 277 -5.70 -4.02 -14.84
CA ALA A 277 -5.45 -5.14 -13.93
C ALA A 277 -4.90 -6.37 -14.66
N GLN A 278 -5.41 -6.68 -15.86
CA GLN A 278 -4.93 -7.78 -16.68
C GLN A 278 -3.54 -7.48 -17.29
N GLN A 279 -3.33 -6.27 -17.77
CA GLN A 279 -2.03 -5.84 -18.33
C GLN A 279 -0.92 -5.87 -17.27
N VAL A 280 -1.16 -5.37 -16.07
CA VAL A 280 -0.23 -5.41 -14.93
C VAL A 280 0.11 -6.85 -14.54
N ARG A 281 -0.88 -7.74 -14.56
CA ARG A 281 -0.66 -9.17 -14.32
C ARG A 281 0.22 -9.81 -15.39
N ASN A 282 -0.01 -9.50 -16.67
CA ASN A 282 0.79 -10.03 -17.77
C ASN A 282 2.22 -9.47 -17.71
N TYR A 283 2.37 -8.17 -17.45
CA TYR A 283 3.68 -7.53 -17.30
C TYR A 283 4.55 -8.21 -16.23
N PHE A 284 3.94 -8.60 -15.11
CA PHE A 284 4.66 -9.34 -14.08
C PHE A 284 5.25 -10.64 -14.63
N LYS A 285 4.44 -11.45 -15.29
CA LYS A 285 4.85 -12.74 -15.88
C LYS A 285 5.93 -12.60 -16.94
N ASP A 286 5.81 -11.54 -17.76
CA ASP A 286 6.67 -11.36 -18.92
C ASP A 286 7.99 -10.65 -18.58
N ARG A 287 8.03 -9.85 -17.54
CA ARG A 287 9.15 -8.93 -17.25
C ARG A 287 9.74 -9.03 -15.85
N ILE A 288 8.98 -9.47 -14.86
CA ILE A 288 9.37 -9.39 -13.45
C ILE A 288 9.56 -10.79 -12.85
N GLU A 289 8.66 -11.74 -13.12
CA GLU A 289 8.75 -13.09 -12.58
C GLU A 289 9.94 -13.84 -13.19
N HIS A 290 10.87 -14.26 -12.32
CA HIS A 290 11.98 -15.11 -12.70
C HIS A 290 12.10 -16.29 -11.74
N SER A 291 12.67 -17.39 -12.21
CA SER A 291 12.86 -18.60 -11.41
C SER A 291 14.11 -19.35 -11.77
N TYR A 292 14.69 -20.04 -10.79
CA TYR A 292 15.74 -21.03 -10.96
C TYR A 292 15.19 -22.44 -10.77
N THR A 293 15.63 -23.37 -11.63
CA THR A 293 15.35 -24.80 -11.46
C THR A 293 16.56 -25.47 -10.82
N ILE A 294 16.42 -25.90 -9.57
CA ILE A 294 17.49 -26.47 -8.77
C ILE A 294 17.39 -28.00 -8.77
N ARG A 295 18.47 -28.66 -9.10
CA ARG A 295 18.65 -30.11 -9.00
C ARG A 295 19.68 -30.41 -7.94
N GLU A 296 19.24 -31.02 -6.84
CA GLU A 296 20.17 -31.52 -5.82
C GLU A 296 20.83 -32.81 -6.28
N SER A 297 22.14 -32.92 -6.02
CA SER A 297 22.91 -34.13 -6.38
C SER A 297 22.31 -35.35 -5.68
N GLY A 298 21.96 -36.37 -6.46
CA GLY A 298 21.32 -37.61 -5.95
C GLY A 298 19.80 -37.56 -5.82
N ASN A 299 19.13 -36.44 -6.15
CA ASN A 299 17.68 -36.33 -6.17
C ASN A 299 17.14 -36.36 -7.60
N ILE A 300 16.10 -37.18 -7.85
CA ILE A 300 15.45 -37.27 -9.16
C ILE A 300 14.53 -36.05 -9.39
N TYR A 301 14.05 -35.43 -8.31
CA TYR A 301 13.15 -34.29 -8.36
C TYR A 301 13.92 -32.99 -8.43
N HIS A 302 13.41 -32.05 -9.20
CA HIS A 302 13.89 -30.68 -9.24
C HIS A 302 12.93 -29.79 -8.45
N ARG A 303 13.48 -28.71 -7.86
CA ARG A 303 12.73 -27.67 -7.14
C ARG A 303 12.82 -26.36 -7.93
N ILE A 304 11.70 -25.63 -8.01
CA ILE A 304 11.66 -24.30 -8.62
C ILE A 304 11.69 -23.27 -7.52
N VAL A 305 12.62 -22.34 -7.59
CA VAL A 305 12.72 -21.19 -6.67
C VAL A 305 12.40 -19.94 -7.47
N LYS A 306 11.30 -19.27 -7.13
CA LYS A 306 10.87 -18.03 -7.77
C LYS A 306 11.35 -16.82 -6.95
N ASN A 307 11.58 -15.70 -7.63
CA ASN A 307 11.84 -14.43 -6.96
C ASN A 307 10.62 -13.96 -6.15
N TRP A 308 9.43 -13.93 -6.77
CA TRP A 308 8.15 -13.60 -6.14
C TRP A 308 7.05 -14.51 -6.67
N PRO A 309 6.04 -14.89 -5.84
CA PRO A 309 4.90 -15.65 -6.28
C PRO A 309 3.86 -14.75 -6.98
N ASP A 310 3.31 -15.21 -8.10
CA ASP A 310 2.29 -14.51 -8.89
C ASP A 310 0.98 -14.26 -8.11
N ILE A 311 0.63 -15.13 -7.18
CA ILE A 311 -0.54 -14.97 -6.31
C ILE A 311 -0.44 -13.69 -5.48
N ALA A 312 0.73 -13.41 -4.88
CA ALA A 312 0.93 -12.22 -4.07
C ALA A 312 0.93 -10.94 -4.93
N TRP A 313 1.59 -10.96 -6.08
CA TRP A 313 1.55 -9.86 -7.03
C TRP A 313 0.11 -9.52 -7.46
N ASN A 314 -0.65 -10.54 -7.90
CA ASN A 314 -2.02 -10.36 -8.37
C ASN A 314 -2.91 -9.78 -7.26
N GLU A 315 -2.77 -10.26 -6.04
CA GLU A 315 -3.56 -9.78 -4.91
C GLU A 315 -3.23 -8.32 -4.57
N PHE A 316 -1.94 -7.96 -4.43
CA PHE A 316 -1.55 -6.62 -4.04
C PHE A 316 -1.83 -5.60 -5.14
N SER A 317 -1.58 -5.92 -6.41
CA SER A 317 -1.90 -5.03 -7.53
C SER A 317 -3.42 -4.82 -7.71
N THR A 318 -4.21 -5.87 -7.54
CA THR A 318 -5.68 -5.76 -7.63
C THR A 318 -6.24 -4.97 -6.46
N ASN A 319 -5.74 -5.20 -5.23
CA ASN A 319 -6.13 -4.42 -4.05
C ASN A 319 -5.77 -2.94 -4.20
N MET A 320 -4.63 -2.63 -4.81
CA MET A 320 -4.26 -1.26 -5.13
C MET A 320 -5.31 -0.57 -6.00
N ILE A 321 -5.85 -1.24 -7.04
CA ILE A 321 -6.92 -0.72 -7.90
C ILE A 321 -8.23 -0.55 -7.13
N LEU A 322 -8.64 -1.58 -6.38
CA LEU A 322 -9.93 -1.60 -5.67
C LEU A 322 -10.03 -0.57 -4.55
N HIS A 323 -8.94 -0.37 -3.82
CA HIS A 323 -8.91 0.49 -2.64
C HIS A 323 -8.34 1.89 -2.91
N LYS A 324 -8.03 2.20 -4.18
CA LYS A 324 -7.59 3.54 -4.57
C LYS A 324 -8.70 4.57 -4.35
N ASN A 325 -8.33 5.71 -3.79
CA ASN A 325 -9.18 6.91 -3.81
C ASN A 325 -9.07 7.60 -5.17
N TYR A 326 -10.03 7.36 -6.05
CA TYR A 326 -10.05 7.94 -7.41
C TYR A 326 -10.36 9.44 -7.47
N ASP A 327 -10.82 10.04 -6.36
CA ASP A 327 -10.91 11.50 -6.22
C ASP A 327 -9.53 12.15 -6.01
N ASN A 328 -8.52 11.36 -5.64
CA ASN A 328 -7.14 11.80 -5.56
C ASN A 328 -6.50 11.67 -6.97
N PRO A 329 -5.94 12.76 -7.54
CA PRO A 329 -5.38 12.76 -8.89
C PRO A 329 -4.09 11.96 -9.03
N ASN A 330 -3.47 11.52 -7.94
CA ASN A 330 -2.27 10.71 -8.00
C ASN A 330 -2.58 9.28 -8.44
N TYR A 331 -1.71 8.68 -9.23
CA TYR A 331 -1.84 7.31 -9.71
C TYR A 331 -1.50 6.26 -8.65
N GLY A 332 -1.87 5.00 -8.90
CA GLY A 332 -1.37 3.85 -8.14
C GLY A 332 0.02 3.46 -8.65
N GLY A 333 1.03 3.45 -7.77
CA GLY A 333 2.42 3.16 -8.14
C GLY A 333 2.88 1.77 -7.72
N ILE A 334 3.56 1.06 -8.63
CA ILE A 334 4.28 -0.18 -8.33
C ILE A 334 5.77 0.08 -8.59
N TYR A 335 6.59 -0.09 -7.56
CA TYR A 335 8.02 0.16 -7.61
C TYR A 335 8.77 -1.15 -7.47
N VAL A 336 9.53 -1.52 -8.50
CA VAL A 336 10.30 -2.77 -8.55
C VAL A 336 11.77 -2.47 -8.32
N TYR A 337 12.26 -2.88 -7.17
CA TYR A 337 13.67 -2.78 -6.76
C TYR A 337 14.36 -4.14 -6.86
N SER A 338 15.65 -4.17 -6.66
CA SER A 338 16.46 -5.41 -6.75
C SER A 338 16.16 -6.41 -5.61
N ASP A 339 15.63 -5.95 -4.48
CA ASP A 339 15.41 -6.73 -3.26
C ASP A 339 13.94 -6.75 -2.80
N HIS A 340 13.10 -5.87 -3.34
CA HIS A 340 11.68 -5.83 -2.99
C HIS A 340 10.84 -5.18 -4.09
N ILE A 341 9.53 -5.38 -3.98
CA ILE A 341 8.50 -4.67 -4.76
C ILE A 341 7.60 -3.92 -3.79
N SER A 342 7.27 -2.67 -4.13
CA SER A 342 6.39 -1.81 -3.36
C SER A 342 5.15 -1.45 -4.17
N PHE A 343 3.95 -1.61 -3.54
CA PHE A 343 2.66 -1.20 -4.11
C PHE A 343 2.12 -0.05 -3.29
N ALA A 344 1.86 1.10 -3.89
CA ALA A 344 1.50 2.32 -3.18
C ALA A 344 0.20 2.95 -3.66
N ASN A 345 -0.67 3.31 -2.69
CA ASN A 345 -1.86 4.12 -2.86
C ASN A 345 -1.79 5.37 -1.98
N HIS A 346 -2.31 6.48 -2.50
CA HIS A 346 -2.39 7.76 -1.80
C HIS A 346 -3.65 7.88 -0.92
N ASN A 347 -3.94 6.84 -0.14
CA ASN A 347 -4.99 6.81 0.88
C ASN A 347 -4.80 5.63 1.82
N ARG A 348 -5.32 5.75 3.04
CA ARG A 348 -5.35 4.65 4.01
C ARG A 348 -6.45 3.63 3.69
N PRO A 349 -6.34 2.41 4.27
CA PRO A 349 -7.45 1.47 4.30
C PRO A 349 -8.67 2.10 4.99
N LEU A 350 -9.86 1.73 4.53
CA LEU A 350 -11.09 2.15 5.22
C LEU A 350 -11.25 1.41 6.55
N PRO A 351 -11.68 2.11 7.61
CA PRO A 351 -12.10 1.46 8.85
C PRO A 351 -13.19 0.42 8.60
N PRO A 352 -13.22 -0.67 9.38
CA PRO A 352 -12.41 -0.90 10.56
C PRO A 352 -11.04 -1.54 10.30
N VAL A 353 -10.60 -1.67 9.06
CA VAL A 353 -9.29 -2.25 8.73
C VAL A 353 -8.21 -1.19 8.90
N SER A 354 -7.21 -1.47 9.73
CA SER A 354 -6.05 -0.63 9.94
C SER A 354 -4.79 -1.22 9.30
N ILE A 355 -3.75 -0.41 9.12
CA ILE A 355 -2.41 -0.88 8.68
C ILE A 355 -1.86 -1.93 9.67
N LYS A 356 -2.08 -1.73 10.97
CA LYS A 356 -1.70 -2.71 11.99
C LYS A 356 -2.40 -4.05 11.75
N ASP A 357 -3.71 -4.04 11.46
CA ASP A 357 -4.45 -5.26 11.15
C ASP A 357 -3.91 -5.96 9.90
N LEU A 358 -3.55 -5.20 8.86
CA LEU A 358 -2.95 -5.75 7.64
C LEU A 358 -1.60 -6.44 7.91
N ASN A 359 -0.80 -5.94 8.85
CA ASN A 359 0.44 -6.59 9.27
C ASN A 359 0.18 -7.83 10.12
N GLU A 360 -0.66 -7.74 11.14
CA GLU A 360 -0.81 -8.77 12.19
C GLU A 360 -1.81 -9.87 11.83
N LYS A 361 -2.89 -9.54 11.09
CA LYS A 361 -3.99 -10.47 10.80
C LYS A 361 -3.83 -11.14 9.42
N THR A 362 -4.44 -12.32 9.32
CA THR A 362 -4.58 -13.05 8.04
C THR A 362 -6.05 -13.25 7.66
N ILE A 363 -6.97 -13.05 8.59
CA ILE A 363 -8.42 -13.21 8.40
C ILE A 363 -9.11 -11.91 8.78
N PHE A 364 -10.03 -11.48 7.92
CA PHE A 364 -10.80 -10.25 8.07
C PHE A 364 -12.29 -10.57 7.95
N ASP A 365 -12.99 -10.61 9.09
CA ASP A 365 -14.43 -10.89 9.14
C ASP A 365 -15.27 -9.69 8.68
N ILE A 366 -14.77 -8.47 8.97
CA ILE A 366 -15.39 -7.22 8.56
C ILE A 366 -14.54 -6.57 7.46
N ARG A 367 -15.22 -6.06 6.43
CA ARG A 367 -14.59 -5.50 5.23
C ARG A 367 -15.23 -4.17 4.88
N ALA A 368 -14.41 -3.25 4.43
CA ALA A 368 -14.85 -1.98 3.88
C ALA A 368 -14.22 -1.76 2.50
N TYR A 369 -15.02 -1.34 1.55
CA TYR A 369 -14.58 -1.04 0.19
C TYR A 369 -14.85 0.43 -0.12
N LEU A 370 -13.81 1.15 -0.53
CA LEU A 370 -13.96 2.54 -0.97
C LEU A 370 -14.79 2.63 -2.25
N ASN A 371 -14.65 1.61 -3.12
CA ASN A 371 -15.28 1.56 -4.44
C ASN A 371 -16.16 0.29 -4.57
N PRO A 372 -17.31 0.20 -3.89
CA PRO A 372 -18.12 -1.01 -3.88
C PRO A 372 -18.65 -1.40 -5.28
N GLN A 373 -18.92 -0.43 -6.17
CA GLN A 373 -19.36 -0.69 -7.54
C GLN A 373 -18.26 -1.37 -8.35
N ILE A 374 -17.02 -0.88 -8.24
CA ILE A 374 -15.86 -1.48 -8.92
C ILE A 374 -15.61 -2.89 -8.36
N LYS A 375 -15.68 -3.05 -7.05
CA LYS A 375 -15.53 -4.37 -6.38
C LYS A 375 -16.55 -5.37 -6.94
N ASP A 376 -17.83 -5.01 -7.07
CA ASP A 376 -18.86 -5.91 -7.58
C ASP A 376 -18.63 -6.27 -9.06
N MET A 377 -18.14 -5.33 -9.86
CA MET A 377 -17.77 -5.58 -11.26
C MET A 377 -16.54 -6.49 -11.39
N PHE A 378 -15.51 -6.27 -10.58
CA PHE A 378 -14.30 -7.11 -10.54
C PHE A 378 -14.61 -8.53 -10.05
N TYR A 379 -15.53 -8.68 -9.09
CA TYR A 379 -15.99 -9.99 -8.66
C TYR A 379 -16.66 -10.78 -9.79
N LYS A 380 -17.55 -10.13 -10.56
CA LYS A 380 -18.21 -10.75 -11.72
C LYS A 380 -17.22 -11.11 -12.83
N LEU A 381 -16.12 -10.35 -12.98
CA LEU A 381 -15.01 -10.66 -13.91
C LEU A 381 -14.06 -11.73 -13.38
N HIS A 382 -14.29 -12.30 -12.21
CA HIS A 382 -13.40 -13.25 -11.54
C HIS A 382 -11.97 -12.71 -11.31
N LEU A 383 -11.82 -11.39 -11.23
CA LEU A 383 -10.55 -10.74 -10.88
C LEU A 383 -10.27 -10.78 -9.39
N ILE A 384 -11.33 -10.91 -8.58
CA ILE A 384 -11.27 -11.02 -7.12
C ILE A 384 -12.22 -12.12 -6.61
N GLU A 385 -11.96 -12.57 -5.39
CA GLU A 385 -12.86 -13.46 -4.63
C GLU A 385 -13.61 -12.67 -3.55
N SER A 386 -14.85 -13.09 -3.23
CA SER A 386 -15.68 -12.34 -2.26
C SER A 386 -15.46 -12.71 -0.79
N TYR A 387 -14.57 -13.65 -0.49
CA TYR A 387 -14.45 -14.22 0.87
C TYR A 387 -13.40 -13.53 1.77
N GLY A 388 -12.73 -12.45 1.34
CA GLY A 388 -11.66 -11.76 2.09
C GLY A 388 -10.44 -12.65 2.35
N SER A 389 -10.25 -13.65 1.51
CA SER A 389 -9.14 -14.60 1.58
C SER A 389 -7.86 -14.09 0.92
N GLY A 390 -7.93 -12.98 0.18
CA GLY A 390 -6.86 -12.51 -0.67
C GLY A 390 -5.56 -12.24 0.06
N ILE A 391 -5.59 -11.40 1.10
CA ILE A 391 -4.39 -11.11 1.93
C ILE A 391 -3.83 -12.40 2.55
N ARG A 392 -4.69 -13.32 3.01
CA ARG A 392 -4.25 -14.62 3.53
C ARG A 392 -3.53 -15.42 2.46
N ARG A 393 -4.10 -15.52 1.24
CA ARG A 393 -3.48 -16.24 0.12
C ARG A 393 -2.14 -15.65 -0.27
N ALA A 394 -2.05 -14.32 -0.35
CA ALA A 394 -0.79 -13.63 -0.64
C ALA A 394 0.28 -13.94 0.43
N LYS A 395 -0.06 -13.80 1.72
CA LYS A 395 0.85 -14.14 2.82
C LYS A 395 1.26 -15.62 2.81
N THR A 396 0.33 -16.52 2.51
CA THR A 396 0.61 -17.96 2.41
C THR A 396 1.53 -18.26 1.22
N ALA A 397 1.24 -17.72 0.04
CA ALA A 397 2.06 -17.92 -1.15
C ALA A 397 3.50 -17.40 -0.97
N LEU A 398 3.67 -16.23 -0.33
CA LEU A 398 4.99 -15.70 0.02
C LEU A 398 5.74 -16.64 0.96
N LYS A 399 5.10 -17.11 2.02
CA LYS A 399 5.69 -18.06 2.98
C LYS A 399 6.08 -19.38 2.30
N GLU A 400 5.22 -19.95 1.48
CA GLU A 400 5.47 -21.21 0.76
C GLU A 400 6.60 -21.06 -0.28
N ASN A 401 6.75 -19.89 -0.89
CA ASN A 401 7.84 -19.58 -1.80
C ASN A 401 9.15 -19.24 -1.07
N GLY A 402 9.17 -19.09 0.25
CA GLY A 402 10.35 -18.72 1.03
C GLY A 402 10.65 -17.22 1.10
N ASN A 403 9.70 -16.36 0.72
CA ASN A 403 9.82 -14.92 0.91
C ASN A 403 9.51 -14.54 2.37
N ASP A 404 10.06 -13.40 2.81
CA ASP A 404 9.67 -12.80 4.08
C ASP A 404 8.19 -12.34 4.05
N ALA A 405 7.60 -12.17 5.23
CA ALA A 405 6.24 -11.64 5.34
C ALA A 405 6.15 -10.23 4.72
N PRO A 406 5.06 -9.88 4.03
CA PRO A 406 4.90 -8.55 3.48
C PRO A 406 4.74 -7.53 4.60
N MET A 407 5.27 -6.33 4.41
CA MET A 407 5.15 -5.22 5.36
C MET A 407 4.21 -4.15 4.81
N PHE A 408 3.22 -3.76 5.62
CA PHE A 408 2.29 -2.69 5.29
C PHE A 408 2.68 -1.41 6.03
N LEU A 409 2.71 -0.31 5.31
CA LEU A 409 3.06 1.04 5.80
C LEU A 409 1.89 2.02 5.54
N PRO A 410 1.84 3.15 6.27
CA PRO A 410 2.83 3.63 7.23
C PRO A 410 2.71 2.94 8.60
N ASP A 411 3.78 2.95 9.35
CA ASP A 411 3.82 2.47 10.74
C ASP A 411 3.32 3.50 11.77
N ASN A 412 2.96 4.68 11.28
CA ASN A 412 2.41 5.80 12.08
C ASN A 412 0.93 6.04 11.73
N GLU A 413 0.29 6.92 12.52
CA GLU A 413 -1.13 7.20 12.43
C GLU A 413 -1.47 8.47 11.65
N THR A 414 -0.47 9.20 11.17
CA THR A 414 -0.61 10.55 10.62
C THR A 414 -0.55 10.61 9.10
N ASP A 415 0.21 9.70 8.49
CA ASP A 415 0.42 9.70 7.05
C ASP A 415 -0.76 9.02 6.33
N ASP A 416 -1.27 9.65 5.29
CA ASP A 416 -2.43 9.18 4.53
C ASP A 416 -2.01 8.48 3.23
N TYR A 417 -1.43 7.29 3.38
CA TYR A 417 -1.13 6.39 2.27
C TYR A 417 -1.21 4.93 2.71
N THR A 418 -1.24 4.03 1.77
CA THR A 418 -1.04 2.59 1.98
C THR A 418 0.06 2.13 1.07
N GLN A 419 1.09 1.51 1.62
CA GLN A 419 2.18 0.89 0.88
C GLN A 419 2.36 -0.54 1.36
N VAL A 420 2.49 -1.47 0.43
CA VAL A 420 2.81 -2.87 0.71
C VAL A 420 4.19 -3.17 0.15
N ILE A 421 5.09 -3.67 0.97
CA ILE A 421 6.44 -4.11 0.58
C ILE A 421 6.45 -5.64 0.52
N MET A 422 6.79 -6.18 -0.64
CA MET A 422 6.93 -7.61 -0.92
C MET A 422 8.41 -7.92 -1.17
N TYR A 423 9.07 -8.54 -0.21
CA TYR A 423 10.50 -8.84 -0.27
C TYR A 423 10.80 -9.98 -1.24
N ILE A 424 11.98 -9.95 -1.88
CA ILE A 424 12.46 -11.02 -2.75
C ILE A 424 12.73 -12.30 -1.94
N ASN A 425 12.59 -13.46 -2.59
CA ASN A 425 13.03 -14.72 -2.00
C ASN A 425 14.55 -14.71 -1.83
N LYS A 426 15.03 -14.92 -0.59
CA LYS A 426 16.44 -14.85 -0.25
C LYS A 426 17.28 -15.89 -0.99
N GLU A 427 16.77 -17.10 -1.11
CA GLU A 427 17.44 -18.17 -1.85
C GLU A 427 17.55 -17.84 -3.34
N TYR A 428 16.47 -17.29 -3.95
CA TYR A 428 16.54 -16.80 -5.32
C TYR A 428 17.63 -15.74 -5.48
N LYS A 429 17.70 -14.79 -4.53
CA LYS A 429 18.68 -13.70 -4.55
C LYS A 429 20.11 -14.22 -4.46
N GLU A 430 20.36 -15.26 -3.66
CA GLU A 430 21.67 -15.90 -3.57
C GLU A 430 22.09 -16.50 -4.92
N TYR A 431 21.19 -17.16 -5.66
CA TYR A 431 21.49 -17.67 -7.01
C TYR A 431 21.71 -16.54 -8.01
N GLU A 432 20.88 -15.51 -8.00
CA GLU A 432 21.04 -14.33 -8.85
C GLU A 432 22.40 -13.65 -8.63
N ASP A 433 22.82 -13.52 -7.37
CA ASP A 433 24.10 -12.91 -7.01
C ASP A 433 25.28 -13.80 -7.40
N LEU A 434 25.12 -15.13 -7.42
CA LEU A 434 26.11 -16.06 -7.92
C LEU A 434 26.27 -15.95 -9.43
N ASP A 435 25.17 -15.86 -10.19
CA ASP A 435 25.18 -15.71 -11.65
C ASP A 435 25.74 -14.34 -12.08
N ASN A 436 25.48 -13.29 -11.30
CA ASN A 436 25.95 -11.93 -11.55
C ASN A 436 27.35 -11.65 -11.01
N LYS A 437 27.95 -12.56 -10.25
CA LYS A 437 29.38 -12.40 -9.89
C LYS A 437 30.16 -12.35 -11.20
N PRO A 438 30.91 -11.25 -11.47
CA PRO A 438 31.82 -11.27 -12.59
C PRO A 438 32.66 -12.53 -12.41
N ILE A 439 32.73 -13.35 -13.46
CA ILE A 439 33.65 -14.49 -13.47
C ILE A 439 34.96 -13.88 -13.04
N GLN A 440 35.33 -14.05 -11.78
CA GLN A 440 36.68 -13.74 -11.34
C GLN A 440 37.49 -14.69 -12.19
N ASN A 441 37.98 -14.17 -13.33
CA ASN A 441 39.10 -14.81 -14.00
C ASN A 441 40.13 -14.94 -12.90
N GLU A 442 40.20 -16.13 -12.29
CA GLU A 442 41.39 -16.48 -11.54
C GLU A 442 42.53 -15.98 -12.41
N THR A 443 43.23 -14.98 -11.92
CA THR A 443 44.36 -14.41 -12.68
C THR A 443 45.33 -15.56 -12.83
N ILE A 444 45.15 -16.30 -13.95
CA ILE A 444 46.07 -17.37 -14.29
C ILE A 444 47.41 -16.64 -14.44
N LYS A 445 48.26 -16.75 -13.46
CA LYS A 445 49.61 -16.12 -13.50
C LYS A 445 50.36 -16.81 -14.60
N LEU A 446 50.10 -16.39 -15.84
CA LEU A 446 50.84 -16.87 -17.00
C LEU A 446 52.18 -16.11 -17.10
N PRO A 447 53.22 -16.78 -17.56
CA PRO A 447 54.48 -16.10 -17.91
C PRO A 447 54.19 -14.97 -18.94
N LYS A 448 54.90 -13.86 -18.85
CA LYS A 448 54.66 -12.60 -19.57
C LYS A 448 54.24 -12.78 -21.03
N ASN A 449 54.94 -13.60 -21.80
CA ASN A 449 54.63 -13.80 -23.21
C ASN A 449 53.33 -14.62 -23.42
N GLN A 450 53.03 -15.56 -22.52
CA GLN A 450 51.76 -16.32 -22.58
C GLN A 450 50.57 -15.42 -22.20
N GLN A 451 50.73 -14.55 -21.22
CA GLN A 451 49.70 -13.58 -20.83
C GLN A 451 49.39 -12.63 -21.98
N ILE A 452 50.37 -12.04 -22.63
CA ILE A 452 50.18 -11.15 -23.78
C ILE A 452 49.40 -11.86 -24.91
N VAL A 453 49.74 -13.10 -25.21
CA VAL A 453 49.07 -13.88 -26.28
C VAL A 453 47.65 -14.25 -25.83
N TYR A 454 47.43 -14.63 -24.60
CA TYR A 454 46.12 -14.95 -24.05
C TYR A 454 45.20 -13.73 -24.08
N ASP A 455 45.65 -12.57 -23.61
CA ASP A 455 44.87 -11.32 -23.60
C ASP A 455 44.58 -10.83 -25.04
N THR A 456 45.54 -11.04 -25.95
CA THR A 456 45.30 -10.69 -27.37
C THR A 456 44.26 -11.58 -28.01
N ILE A 457 44.20 -12.87 -27.72
CA ILE A 457 43.19 -13.80 -28.20
C ILE A 457 41.82 -13.50 -27.55
N LEU A 458 41.79 -13.13 -26.28
CA LEU A 458 40.61 -12.73 -25.55
C LEU A 458 39.92 -11.51 -26.24
N ASN A 459 40.72 -10.50 -26.50
CA ASN A 459 40.24 -9.27 -27.10
C ASN A 459 40.01 -9.35 -28.63
N ASN A 460 40.59 -10.33 -29.30
CA ASN A 460 40.52 -10.52 -30.75
C ASN A 460 40.41 -12.02 -31.09
N PRO A 461 39.26 -12.63 -30.87
CA PRO A 461 39.09 -14.06 -31.14
C PRO A 461 39.16 -14.35 -32.65
N GLY A 462 39.68 -15.51 -33.01
CA GLY A 462 39.79 -15.97 -34.40
C GLY A 462 41.07 -15.53 -35.12
N LEU A 463 42.00 -14.89 -34.44
CA LEU A 463 43.25 -14.50 -35.04
C LEU A 463 44.19 -15.71 -35.24
N ARG A 464 45.11 -15.58 -36.22
CA ARG A 464 46.19 -16.52 -36.58
C ARG A 464 47.53 -16.02 -36.10
N ILE A 465 48.54 -16.89 -36.12
CA ILE A 465 49.89 -16.60 -35.67
C ILE A 465 50.48 -15.34 -36.28
N PRO A 466 50.41 -15.09 -37.61
CA PRO A 466 50.96 -13.86 -38.18
C PRO A 466 50.26 -12.59 -37.65
N ALA A 467 48.94 -12.63 -37.48
CA ALA A 467 48.17 -11.49 -36.94
C ALA A 467 48.43 -11.30 -35.43
N LEU A 468 48.51 -12.40 -34.69
CA LEU A 468 48.89 -12.38 -33.27
C LEU A 468 50.28 -11.84 -33.07
N SER A 469 51.27 -12.24 -33.91
CA SER A 469 52.63 -11.74 -33.89
C SER A 469 52.68 -10.20 -34.07
N LYS A 470 51.89 -9.69 -35.00
CA LYS A 470 51.79 -8.26 -35.29
C LYS A 470 51.17 -7.48 -34.11
N LEU A 471 50.12 -8.00 -33.52
CA LEU A 471 49.43 -7.32 -32.42
C LEU A 471 50.16 -7.43 -31.09
N CYS A 472 50.75 -8.60 -30.79
CA CYS A 472 51.51 -8.82 -29.59
C CYS A 472 52.92 -8.18 -29.61
N GLY A 473 53.44 -7.80 -30.75
CA GLY A 473 54.80 -7.33 -30.90
C GLY A 473 55.88 -8.40 -30.66
N LEU A 474 55.49 -9.71 -30.76
CA LEU A 474 56.36 -10.85 -30.50
C LEU A 474 56.68 -11.59 -31.80
N LYS A 475 57.85 -12.19 -31.90
CA LYS A 475 58.24 -13.05 -33.02
C LYS A 475 57.31 -14.26 -33.13
N GLU A 476 56.93 -14.70 -34.34
CA GLU A 476 56.02 -15.85 -34.57
C GLU A 476 56.41 -17.10 -33.80
N LYS A 477 57.69 -17.42 -33.72
CA LYS A 477 58.24 -18.57 -32.95
C LYS A 477 57.92 -18.45 -31.42
N SER A 478 57.87 -17.22 -30.91
CA SER A 478 57.47 -16.96 -29.51
C SER A 478 55.98 -17.12 -29.29
N ILE A 479 55.17 -16.71 -30.29
CA ILE A 479 53.72 -16.91 -30.32
C ILE A 479 53.37 -18.40 -30.38
N ASP A 480 54.04 -19.17 -31.27
CA ASP A 480 53.87 -20.63 -31.37
C ASP A 480 54.11 -21.33 -30.05
N ASN A 481 55.23 -21.00 -29.38
CA ASN A 481 55.55 -21.57 -28.07
C ASN A 481 54.52 -21.19 -27.00
N ALA A 482 54.03 -19.96 -27.00
CA ALA A 482 52.97 -19.52 -26.08
C ALA A 482 51.67 -20.28 -26.33
N ILE A 483 51.24 -20.37 -27.60
CA ILE A 483 50.04 -21.11 -28.03
C ILE A 483 50.14 -22.59 -27.65
N LEU A 484 51.27 -23.24 -27.84
CA LEU A 484 51.47 -24.63 -27.46
C LEU A 484 51.29 -24.87 -25.98
N LYS A 485 51.79 -23.93 -25.15
CA LYS A 485 51.63 -23.98 -23.69
C LYS A 485 50.20 -23.68 -23.24
N LEU A 486 49.58 -22.66 -23.84
CA LEU A 486 48.15 -22.33 -23.57
C LEU A 486 47.21 -23.44 -23.99
N LYS A 487 47.47 -24.16 -25.09
CA LYS A 487 46.72 -25.36 -25.48
C LYS A 487 46.93 -26.53 -24.50
N LYS A 488 48.18 -26.75 -24.01
CA LYS A 488 48.49 -27.77 -22.98
C LYS A 488 47.75 -27.48 -21.66
N GLN A 489 47.53 -26.22 -21.34
CA GLN A 489 46.80 -25.78 -20.17
C GLN A 489 45.29 -25.72 -20.41
N ASP A 490 44.82 -26.15 -21.59
CA ASP A 490 43.40 -26.19 -22.00
C ASP A 490 42.71 -24.80 -21.98
N LEU A 491 43.49 -23.73 -22.17
CA LEU A 491 43.00 -22.35 -22.13
C LEU A 491 42.50 -21.82 -23.47
N ILE A 492 43.03 -22.39 -24.59
CA ILE A 492 42.69 -21.96 -25.96
C ILE A 492 42.45 -23.17 -26.86
N LYS A 493 41.59 -22.97 -27.88
CA LYS A 493 41.32 -23.92 -28.93
C LYS A 493 41.47 -23.28 -30.29
N TYR A 494 41.78 -24.10 -31.31
CA TYR A 494 41.76 -23.68 -32.70
C TYR A 494 40.47 -24.14 -33.36
N ILE A 495 39.73 -23.22 -33.94
CA ILE A 495 38.45 -23.54 -34.60
C ILE A 495 38.59 -23.20 -36.10
N GLY A 496 38.17 -24.13 -36.95
CA GLY A 496 38.17 -23.99 -38.41
C GLY A 496 39.31 -24.73 -39.11
N THR A 497 39.41 -24.56 -40.43
CA THR A 497 40.43 -25.22 -41.29
C THR A 497 41.73 -24.42 -41.29
N SER A 498 42.82 -25.05 -41.83
CA SER A 498 44.12 -24.35 -41.99
C SER A 498 44.04 -23.08 -42.84
N LYS A 499 42.97 -22.93 -43.68
CA LYS A 499 42.78 -21.70 -44.49
C LYS A 499 41.90 -20.64 -43.83
N ASN A 500 40.88 -21.04 -43.06
CA ASN A 500 39.85 -20.09 -42.49
C ASN A 500 39.67 -20.22 -40.98
N GLY A 501 40.57 -20.91 -40.25
CA GLY A 501 40.49 -21.03 -38.79
C GLY A 501 41.30 -20.01 -38.03
N GLY A 502 41.12 -19.95 -36.70
CA GLY A 502 41.84 -19.12 -35.79
C GLY A 502 41.77 -19.59 -34.34
N TYR A 503 42.46 -18.91 -33.45
CA TYR A 503 42.52 -19.24 -32.03
C TYR A 503 41.40 -18.53 -31.26
N TYR A 504 40.79 -19.28 -30.35
CA TYR A 504 39.68 -18.83 -29.47
C TYR A 504 40.00 -19.31 -28.05
N LEU A 505 39.48 -18.59 -27.09
CA LEU A 505 39.48 -19.08 -25.71
C LEU A 505 38.57 -20.31 -25.61
N LYS A 506 38.91 -21.23 -24.71
CA LYS A 506 38.03 -22.35 -24.40
C LYS A 506 37.18 -21.96 -23.20
N SER A 507 35.85 -22.00 -23.35
CA SER A 507 34.94 -21.88 -22.21
C SER A 507 35.23 -23.07 -21.27
N ARG A 508 35.45 -22.83 -20.02
CA ARG A 508 35.39 -23.87 -18.99
C ARG A 508 33.91 -24.10 -18.70
N ASP A 509 33.35 -25.22 -19.10
CA ASP A 509 32.07 -25.74 -18.67
C ASP A 509 32.14 -26.13 -17.21
#